data_c54726600492573100470affc1630282
#
_entry.id   c54726600492573100470affc1630282
#
_cell.length_a   1.000
_cell.length_b   1.000
_cell.length_c   1.000
_cell.angle_alpha   90.00
_cell.angle_beta   90.00
_cell.angle_gamma   90.00
#
_symmetry.space_group_name_H-M   'P 1'
#
loop_
_entity.id
_entity.type
_entity.pdbx_description
1 polymer ?
#
loop_
_entity_poly.entity_id
_entity_poly.type
_entity_poly.pdbx_seq_one_letter_code
_entity_poly.pdbx_strand_id
1 'polypeptide(L)'
;MDDIFIGLAANGERQTLKLSRANRHGLIAGATGTGKTVTLQTMAEQFSSAGVPVFLADVKGDLAGISMPGSHDFKHADKIESRAKELGLEPFGYRDNPAVFWDLYGASGHPIRTTISEMGPLLLSRLLGLNETQEGVLSIAFKWADDNQMLLLDLGDLQQTLIACAANASELATSYGNISRASVGTIQRQLLAFESQGADRFFGEPAFEINDFIRLDETGKGIINVLAADKLMQSPKLYATFLLWLLAELFEALPEVGDPEKPVLVFFFDEAHLLFEDAPTALFDKVEQVVRLIRSKGVGVFFVTQNPIDIPEKIAGQLGNRVQHALRAFTPRDQKAIRAAAETFRINPELDVETAITELRTGEALVSTLDEDGAPTIVQRTLVAPPHSRLGPITPKERAIIQSISPFEGKYETLVNRESAAEVLAQKSHDAVQAAQVVEEHGEAVQRAQPRATPSMWEKAGKAAFGAAAASAGTMVARSITGRKSSSSPMAAAASAAAGAIGTALGGATLGRFARGLLGSLLR
;
A
#
# COMPACT_ATOMS: atom_id res chain seq x y z
N MET A 1 -23.52 -17.38 -19.36
CA MET A 1 -22.93 -17.25 -18.00
C MET A 1 -24.03 -16.77 -17.09
N ASP A 2 -24.17 -17.37 -15.92
CA ASP A 2 -25.21 -16.95 -14.98
C ASP A 2 -24.78 -15.69 -14.25
N ASP A 3 -25.70 -14.72 -14.12
CA ASP A 3 -25.50 -13.52 -13.30
C ASP A 3 -25.29 -13.89 -11.83
N ILE A 4 -24.67 -13.00 -11.06
CA ILE A 4 -24.44 -13.20 -9.61
C ILE A 4 -25.77 -13.11 -8.87
N PHE A 5 -26.23 -14.22 -8.32
CA PHE A 5 -27.48 -14.29 -7.55
C PHE A 5 -27.30 -13.73 -6.15
N ILE A 6 -27.93 -12.59 -5.86
CA ILE A 6 -27.88 -11.95 -4.54
C ILE A 6 -28.95 -12.57 -3.61
N GLY A 7 -30.13 -12.82 -4.12
CA GLY A 7 -31.22 -13.34 -3.31
C GLY A 7 -32.59 -13.29 -4.01
N LEU A 8 -33.62 -13.51 -3.22
CA LEU A 8 -35.01 -13.52 -3.68
C LEU A 8 -35.77 -12.35 -3.07
N ALA A 9 -36.40 -11.55 -3.90
CA ALA A 9 -37.27 -10.47 -3.44
C ALA A 9 -38.58 -11.01 -2.83
N ALA A 10 -39.27 -10.19 -2.05
CA ALA A 10 -40.53 -10.57 -1.41
C ALA A 10 -41.63 -10.94 -2.43
N ASN A 11 -41.57 -10.41 -3.64
CA ASN A 11 -42.46 -10.75 -4.74
C ASN A 11 -42.07 -12.04 -5.50
N GLY A 12 -41.01 -12.74 -5.08
CA GLY A 12 -40.51 -13.95 -5.74
C GLY A 12 -39.54 -13.71 -6.89
N GLU A 13 -39.18 -12.46 -7.20
CA GLU A 13 -38.19 -12.14 -8.25
C GLU A 13 -36.77 -12.40 -7.77
N ARG A 14 -35.96 -13.03 -8.64
CA ARG A 14 -34.53 -13.20 -8.39
C ARG A 14 -33.80 -11.87 -8.52
N GLN A 15 -33.14 -11.47 -7.47
CA GLN A 15 -32.26 -10.30 -7.48
C GLN A 15 -30.84 -10.74 -7.87
N THR A 16 -30.37 -10.23 -8.99
CA THR A 16 -29.06 -10.60 -9.54
C THR A 16 -28.23 -9.37 -9.87
N LEU A 17 -26.92 -9.53 -9.82
CA LEU A 17 -25.96 -8.57 -10.36
C LEU A 17 -25.44 -9.12 -11.69
N LYS A 18 -25.64 -8.37 -12.75
CA LYS A 18 -25.12 -8.75 -14.06
C LYS A 18 -23.61 -8.71 -14.09
N LEU A 19 -22.97 -9.79 -14.56
CA LEU A 19 -21.50 -9.86 -14.68
C LEU A 19 -20.95 -8.71 -15.52
N SER A 20 -21.60 -8.38 -16.64
CA SER A 20 -21.22 -7.26 -17.52
C SER A 20 -21.39 -5.87 -16.90
N ARG A 21 -22.01 -5.76 -15.73
CA ARG A 21 -22.19 -4.50 -14.99
C ARG A 21 -21.48 -4.48 -13.64
N ALA A 22 -20.76 -5.54 -13.29
CA ALA A 22 -20.04 -5.61 -12.02
C ALA A 22 -18.82 -4.67 -11.97
N ASN A 23 -18.24 -4.29 -13.14
CA ASN A 23 -17.21 -3.25 -13.22
C ASN A 23 -17.74 -1.81 -12.97
N ARG A 24 -19.07 -1.65 -12.80
CA ARG A 24 -19.71 -0.38 -12.43
C ARG A 24 -19.74 -0.14 -10.92
N HIS A 25 -18.93 -0.90 -10.21
CA HIS A 25 -18.72 -0.81 -8.77
C HIS A 25 -20.01 -1.02 -7.95
N GLY A 26 -19.84 -1.10 -6.63
CA GLY A 26 -20.99 -1.29 -5.75
C GLY A 26 -20.75 -0.89 -4.31
N LEU A 27 -21.85 -0.81 -3.57
CA LEU A 27 -21.88 -0.53 -2.14
C LEU A 27 -22.68 -1.61 -1.42
N ILE A 28 -22.08 -2.21 -0.38
CA ILE A 28 -22.76 -3.09 0.58
C ILE A 28 -22.73 -2.37 1.94
N ALA A 29 -23.87 -1.83 2.37
CA ALA A 29 -23.92 -1.05 3.59
C ALA A 29 -24.90 -1.64 4.61
N GLY A 30 -24.69 -1.35 5.90
CA GLY A 30 -25.61 -1.78 6.97
C GLY A 30 -24.92 -1.91 8.33
N ALA A 31 -25.68 -1.89 9.42
CA ALA A 31 -25.16 -1.99 10.77
C ALA A 31 -24.43 -3.34 11.03
N THR A 32 -23.62 -3.40 12.07
CA THR A 32 -22.94 -4.64 12.48
C THR A 32 -23.94 -5.76 12.75
N GLY A 33 -23.65 -6.97 12.27
CA GLY A 33 -24.48 -8.17 12.49
C GLY A 33 -25.73 -8.26 11.63
N THR A 34 -25.91 -7.40 10.61
CA THR A 34 -27.08 -7.40 9.72
C THR A 34 -26.95 -8.35 8.51
N GLY A 35 -25.73 -8.81 8.20
CA GLY A 35 -25.49 -9.79 7.13
C GLY A 35 -24.56 -9.32 6.02
N LYS A 36 -23.89 -8.17 6.15
CA LYS A 36 -22.94 -7.65 5.13
C LYS A 36 -21.86 -8.67 4.74
N THR A 37 -21.17 -9.26 5.72
CA THR A 37 -20.11 -10.25 5.49
C THR A 37 -20.65 -11.47 4.73
N VAL A 38 -21.88 -11.91 5.05
CA VAL A 38 -22.56 -13.01 4.32
C VAL A 38 -22.80 -12.63 2.86
N THR A 39 -23.33 -11.43 2.61
CA THR A 39 -23.56 -10.93 1.24
C THR A 39 -22.24 -10.84 0.46
N LEU A 40 -21.20 -10.26 1.05
CA LEU A 40 -19.87 -10.17 0.45
C LEU A 40 -19.36 -11.57 0.09
N GLN A 41 -19.37 -12.51 1.05
CA GLN A 41 -18.87 -13.86 0.84
C GLN A 41 -19.65 -14.61 -0.24
N THR A 42 -20.99 -14.52 -0.22
CA THR A 42 -21.85 -15.12 -1.25
C THR A 42 -21.57 -14.57 -2.65
N MET A 43 -21.36 -13.27 -2.77
CA MET A 43 -21.01 -12.64 -4.06
C MET A 43 -19.61 -13.06 -4.51
N ALA A 44 -18.62 -13.08 -3.62
CA ALA A 44 -17.24 -13.46 -3.92
C ALA A 44 -17.14 -14.92 -4.41
N GLU A 45 -17.86 -15.86 -3.79
CA GLU A 45 -17.94 -17.25 -4.23
C GLU A 45 -18.50 -17.38 -5.66
N GLN A 46 -19.54 -16.61 -5.97
CA GLN A 46 -20.17 -16.67 -7.28
C GLN A 46 -19.30 -16.02 -8.36
N PHE A 47 -18.61 -14.91 -8.05
CA PHE A 47 -17.60 -14.36 -8.95
C PHE A 47 -16.51 -15.38 -9.26
N SER A 48 -15.95 -16.02 -8.22
CA SER A 48 -14.97 -17.09 -8.38
C SER A 48 -15.52 -18.20 -9.27
N SER A 49 -16.73 -18.69 -9.03
CA SER A 49 -17.39 -19.75 -9.81
C SER A 49 -17.64 -19.34 -11.27
N ALA A 50 -17.86 -18.05 -11.53
CA ALA A 50 -17.99 -17.49 -12.88
C ALA A 50 -16.63 -17.27 -13.59
N GLY A 51 -15.52 -17.69 -12.97
CA GLY A 51 -14.16 -17.50 -13.48
C GLY A 51 -13.72 -16.04 -13.43
N VAL A 52 -14.14 -15.31 -12.39
CA VAL A 52 -13.69 -13.94 -12.09
C VAL A 52 -12.86 -13.99 -10.82
N PRO A 53 -11.57 -13.65 -10.87
CA PRO A 53 -10.74 -13.49 -9.70
C PRO A 53 -11.31 -12.43 -8.74
N VAL A 54 -11.11 -12.64 -7.44
CA VAL A 54 -11.62 -11.76 -6.40
C VAL A 54 -10.49 -11.36 -5.46
N PHE A 55 -10.50 -10.11 -5.00
CA PHE A 55 -9.66 -9.64 -3.91
C PHE A 55 -10.53 -9.22 -2.73
N LEU A 56 -10.21 -9.72 -1.54
CA LEU A 56 -10.91 -9.44 -0.29
C LEU A 56 -9.93 -8.80 0.70
N ALA A 57 -10.20 -7.59 1.18
CA ALA A 57 -9.49 -7.03 2.31
C ALA A 57 -10.15 -7.50 3.62
N ASP A 58 -9.59 -8.51 4.27
CA ASP A 58 -10.11 -9.10 5.50
C ASP A 58 -9.57 -8.37 6.73
N VAL A 59 -10.30 -7.36 7.15
CA VAL A 59 -9.95 -6.48 8.26
C VAL A 59 -10.17 -7.14 9.63
N LYS A 60 -11.16 -8.02 9.72
CA LYS A 60 -11.57 -8.66 10.98
C LYS A 60 -11.05 -10.09 11.14
N GLY A 61 -10.48 -10.66 10.10
CA GLY A 61 -10.04 -12.05 10.06
C GLY A 61 -11.20 -13.06 9.96
N ASP A 62 -12.42 -12.60 9.59
CA ASP A 62 -13.63 -13.43 9.52
C ASP A 62 -14.04 -13.85 8.11
N LEU A 63 -13.32 -13.42 7.08
CA LEU A 63 -13.54 -13.81 5.69
C LEU A 63 -12.71 -15.03 5.25
N ALA A 64 -11.70 -15.40 6.03
CA ALA A 64 -10.79 -16.49 5.68
C ALA A 64 -11.50 -17.85 5.50
N GLY A 65 -12.67 -18.04 6.13
CA GLY A 65 -13.48 -19.25 5.99
C GLY A 65 -13.99 -19.51 4.57
N ILE A 66 -13.96 -18.51 3.67
CA ILE A 66 -14.32 -18.68 2.26
C ILE A 66 -13.47 -19.76 1.55
N SER A 67 -12.27 -20.05 2.05
CA SER A 67 -11.36 -21.07 1.55
C SER A 67 -11.73 -22.51 1.97
N MET A 68 -12.70 -22.68 2.85
CA MET A 68 -13.08 -23.97 3.43
C MET A 68 -14.55 -24.26 3.19
N PRO A 69 -14.94 -25.52 2.96
CA PRO A 69 -16.35 -25.84 2.85
C PRO A 69 -17.06 -25.59 4.18
N GLY A 70 -18.32 -25.18 4.12
CA GLY A 70 -19.20 -25.27 5.27
C GLY A 70 -19.44 -26.73 5.69
N SER A 71 -20.13 -26.96 6.80
CA SER A 71 -20.52 -28.31 7.22
C SER A 71 -21.82 -28.25 8.02
N HIS A 72 -22.53 -29.38 8.07
CA HIS A 72 -23.76 -29.52 8.86
C HIS A 72 -23.55 -29.36 10.37
N ASP A 73 -22.33 -29.60 10.85
CA ASP A 73 -21.95 -29.47 12.27
C ASP A 73 -21.50 -28.06 12.67
N PHE A 74 -21.50 -27.13 11.71
CA PHE A 74 -21.03 -25.78 11.96
C PHE A 74 -22.08 -24.94 12.71
N LYS A 75 -21.64 -24.04 13.59
CA LYS A 75 -22.48 -23.19 14.48
C LYS A 75 -23.67 -22.50 13.77
N HIS A 76 -23.56 -22.21 12.48
CA HIS A 76 -24.57 -21.49 11.71
C HIS A 76 -25.24 -22.34 10.63
N ALA A 77 -24.97 -23.65 10.59
CA ALA A 77 -25.51 -24.57 9.57
C ALA A 77 -27.03 -24.51 9.48
N ASP A 78 -27.74 -24.65 10.63
CA ASP A 78 -29.21 -24.60 10.67
C ASP A 78 -29.79 -23.35 10.01
N LYS A 79 -29.14 -22.17 10.20
CA LYS A 79 -29.58 -20.91 9.62
C LYS A 79 -29.32 -20.85 8.12
N ILE A 80 -28.16 -21.35 7.69
CA ILE A 80 -27.76 -21.41 6.28
C ILE A 80 -28.68 -22.34 5.51
N GLU A 81 -28.93 -23.54 6.02
CA GLU A 81 -29.77 -24.55 5.39
C GLU A 81 -31.25 -24.15 5.38
N SER A 82 -31.75 -23.59 6.48
CA SER A 82 -33.07 -23.01 6.52
C SER A 82 -33.25 -21.91 5.49
N ARG A 83 -32.23 -21.03 5.34
CA ARG A 83 -32.24 -19.96 4.34
C ARG A 83 -32.19 -20.51 2.91
N ALA A 84 -31.35 -21.52 2.64
CA ALA A 84 -31.28 -22.18 1.35
C ALA A 84 -32.62 -22.79 0.96
N LYS A 85 -33.28 -23.45 1.89
CA LYS A 85 -34.63 -24.02 1.70
C LYS A 85 -35.69 -22.94 1.41
N GLU A 86 -35.67 -21.83 2.17
CA GLU A 86 -36.58 -20.70 1.99
C GLU A 86 -36.44 -20.06 0.60
N LEU A 87 -35.22 -20.07 0.04
CA LEU A 87 -34.90 -19.57 -1.28
C LEU A 87 -35.06 -20.59 -2.42
N GLY A 88 -35.46 -21.82 -2.11
CA GLY A 88 -35.62 -22.89 -3.09
C GLY A 88 -34.29 -23.35 -3.70
N LEU A 89 -33.19 -23.23 -2.96
CA LEU A 89 -31.83 -23.63 -3.40
C LEU A 89 -31.52 -25.11 -3.06
N GLU A 90 -32.52 -25.96 -3.04
CA GLU A 90 -32.34 -27.39 -2.77
C GLU A 90 -32.07 -28.19 -4.07
N PRO A 91 -31.09 -29.15 -4.10
CA PRO A 91 -30.24 -29.54 -3.00
C PRO A 91 -29.14 -28.52 -2.72
N PHE A 92 -28.99 -28.10 -1.45
CA PHE A 92 -27.91 -27.20 -1.02
C PHE A 92 -26.70 -28.01 -0.58
N GLY A 93 -25.53 -27.70 -1.15
CA GLY A 93 -24.27 -28.38 -0.82
C GLY A 93 -23.19 -27.39 -0.40
N TYR A 94 -22.41 -27.77 0.60
CA TYR A 94 -21.24 -27.01 1.02
C TYR A 94 -20.06 -27.27 0.07
N ARG A 95 -19.27 -26.23 -0.20
CA ARG A 95 -18.07 -26.29 -1.04
C ARG A 95 -17.04 -25.25 -0.62
N ASP A 96 -15.80 -25.50 -0.92
CA ASP A 96 -14.68 -24.58 -0.83
C ASP A 96 -14.50 -23.74 -2.10
N ASN A 97 -13.62 -22.78 -2.01
CA ASN A 97 -13.20 -21.96 -3.14
C ASN A 97 -11.67 -21.94 -3.22
N PRO A 98 -11.10 -21.79 -4.41
CA PRO A 98 -9.66 -21.59 -4.56
C PRO A 98 -9.27 -20.26 -3.93
N ALA A 99 -8.46 -20.29 -2.88
CA ALA A 99 -8.09 -19.09 -2.13
C ALA A 99 -6.58 -19.01 -1.91
N VAL A 100 -6.06 -17.79 -1.94
CA VAL A 100 -4.68 -17.44 -1.62
C VAL A 100 -4.69 -16.37 -0.54
N PHE A 101 -3.87 -16.56 0.49
CA PHE A 101 -3.72 -15.60 1.57
C PHE A 101 -2.52 -14.70 1.36
N TRP A 102 -2.71 -13.40 1.54
CA TRP A 102 -1.71 -12.36 1.44
C TRP A 102 -1.58 -11.58 2.75
N ASP A 103 -0.38 -11.14 3.08
CA ASP A 103 -0.13 -10.38 4.31
C ASP A 103 1.11 -9.48 4.12
N LEU A 104 1.00 -8.18 4.38
CA LEU A 104 2.17 -7.29 4.30
C LEU A 104 3.33 -7.73 5.19
N TYR A 105 3.01 -8.35 6.33
CA TYR A 105 3.99 -8.80 7.31
C TYR A 105 4.49 -10.23 7.10
N GLY A 106 3.91 -10.97 6.15
CA GLY A 106 4.25 -12.34 5.85
C GLY A 106 3.94 -13.36 6.96
N ALA A 107 3.12 -12.99 7.95
CA ALA A 107 2.80 -13.85 9.09
C ALA A 107 1.57 -14.74 8.85
N SER A 108 0.62 -14.26 8.07
CA SER A 108 -0.68 -14.89 7.83
C SER A 108 -0.97 -15.16 6.34
N GLY A 109 -0.02 -14.92 5.46
CA GLY A 109 -0.13 -15.07 4.01
C GLY A 109 1.20 -14.83 3.33
N HIS A 110 1.24 -14.95 2.01
CA HIS A 110 2.39 -14.57 1.20
C HIS A 110 2.65 -13.07 1.37
N PRO A 111 3.89 -12.64 1.57
CA PRO A 111 4.18 -11.22 1.71
C PRO A 111 3.95 -10.47 0.39
N ILE A 112 3.34 -9.29 0.50
CA ILE A 112 3.21 -8.37 -0.62
C ILE A 112 4.21 -7.25 -0.42
N ARG A 113 5.08 -7.02 -1.41
CA ARG A 113 6.07 -5.94 -1.42
C ARG A 113 6.03 -5.19 -2.72
N THR A 114 6.48 -3.95 -2.67
CA THR A 114 6.78 -3.13 -3.84
C THR A 114 8.15 -2.50 -3.67
N THR A 115 8.76 -2.03 -4.73
CA THR A 115 9.98 -1.25 -4.62
C THR A 115 9.66 0.25 -4.47
N ILE A 116 10.60 1.00 -3.91
CA ILE A 116 10.50 2.46 -3.86
C ILE A 116 10.41 3.01 -5.30
N SER A 117 11.16 2.44 -6.25
CA SER A 117 11.12 2.84 -7.66
C SER A 117 9.72 2.68 -8.27
N GLU A 118 9.04 1.54 -8.03
CA GLU A 118 7.68 1.28 -8.53
C GLU A 118 6.64 2.18 -7.86
N MET A 119 6.78 2.46 -6.56
CA MET A 119 5.91 3.41 -5.86
C MET A 119 5.99 4.81 -6.48
N GLY A 120 7.16 5.23 -6.88
CA GLY A 120 7.43 6.52 -7.49
C GLY A 120 7.32 7.72 -6.54
N PRO A 121 7.95 8.86 -6.90
CA PRO A 121 8.03 10.02 -6.01
C PRO A 121 6.67 10.70 -5.77
N LEU A 122 5.78 10.71 -6.75
CA LEU A 122 4.49 11.40 -6.65
C LEU A 122 3.56 10.70 -5.65
N LEU A 123 3.43 9.38 -5.73
CA LEU A 123 2.59 8.64 -4.80
C LEU A 123 3.19 8.68 -3.40
N LEU A 124 4.51 8.45 -3.30
CA LEU A 124 5.21 8.47 -2.02
C LEU A 124 5.14 9.85 -1.33
N SER A 125 5.26 10.96 -2.07
CA SER A 125 5.13 12.31 -1.50
C SER A 125 3.78 12.55 -0.86
N ARG A 126 2.71 12.09 -1.50
CA ARG A 126 1.34 12.18 -0.97
C ARG A 126 1.13 11.34 0.28
N LEU A 127 1.67 10.13 0.28
CA LEU A 127 1.63 9.21 1.42
C LEU A 127 2.35 9.78 2.64
N LEU A 128 3.48 10.42 2.41
CA LEU A 128 4.26 11.06 3.46
C LEU A 128 3.69 12.43 3.88
N GLY A 129 2.70 12.96 3.16
CA GLY A 129 2.11 14.27 3.43
C GLY A 129 3.08 15.42 3.16
N LEU A 130 3.89 15.30 2.10
CA LEU A 130 4.87 16.30 1.72
C LEU A 130 4.22 17.48 1.00
N ASN A 131 4.77 18.68 1.19
CA ASN A 131 4.38 19.85 0.41
C ASN A 131 5.13 19.88 -0.95
N GLU A 132 4.71 20.77 -1.86
CA GLU A 132 5.28 20.89 -3.22
C GLU A 132 6.81 21.02 -3.24
N THR A 133 7.40 21.76 -2.29
CA THR A 133 8.85 21.92 -2.21
C THR A 133 9.54 20.60 -1.82
N GLN A 134 8.96 19.85 -0.90
CA GLN A 134 9.47 18.55 -0.45
C GLN A 134 9.25 17.48 -1.52
N GLU A 135 8.12 17.50 -2.21
CA GLU A 135 7.83 16.65 -3.38
C GLU A 135 8.86 16.88 -4.48
N GLY A 136 9.19 18.16 -4.76
CA GLY A 136 10.24 18.50 -5.72
C GLY A 136 11.62 17.94 -5.32
N VAL A 137 11.98 18.01 -4.04
CA VAL A 137 13.25 17.41 -3.54
C VAL A 137 13.23 15.89 -3.65
N LEU A 138 12.10 15.25 -3.33
CA LEU A 138 11.93 13.80 -3.48
C LEU A 138 12.07 13.39 -4.95
N SER A 139 11.41 14.10 -5.86
CA SER A 139 11.49 13.87 -7.31
C SER A 139 12.92 14.01 -7.85
N ILE A 140 13.69 14.98 -7.33
CA ILE A 140 15.11 15.13 -7.67
C ILE A 140 15.91 13.90 -7.21
N ALA A 141 15.64 13.39 -6.00
CA ALA A 141 16.34 12.21 -5.49
C ALA A 141 16.10 10.96 -6.37
N PHE A 142 14.86 10.74 -6.80
CA PHE A 142 14.52 9.66 -7.73
C PHE A 142 15.22 9.83 -9.08
N LYS A 143 15.11 11.02 -9.69
CA LYS A 143 15.73 11.32 -10.97
C LYS A 143 17.24 11.17 -10.92
N TRP A 144 17.87 11.62 -9.83
CA TRP A 144 19.31 11.48 -9.64
C TRP A 144 19.74 10.03 -9.47
N ALA A 145 18.96 9.23 -8.74
CA ALA A 145 19.20 7.79 -8.63
C ALA A 145 19.12 7.10 -9.99
N ASP A 146 18.08 7.40 -10.76
CA ASP A 146 17.84 6.89 -12.13
C ASP A 146 19.01 7.21 -13.07
N ASP A 147 19.41 8.49 -13.13
CA ASP A 147 20.51 8.95 -13.98
C ASP A 147 21.87 8.33 -13.60
N ASN A 148 22.02 7.87 -12.36
CA ASN A 148 23.20 7.17 -11.87
C ASN A 148 23.02 5.64 -11.82
N GLN A 149 21.93 5.09 -12.38
CA GLN A 149 21.64 3.65 -12.41
C GLN A 149 21.62 3.01 -11.02
N MET A 150 21.20 3.77 -10.01
CA MET A 150 21.06 3.30 -8.64
C MET A 150 19.61 2.86 -8.41
N LEU A 151 19.42 1.58 -8.05
CA LEU A 151 18.09 1.03 -7.76
C LEU A 151 17.59 1.54 -6.39
N LEU A 152 16.34 2.01 -6.35
CA LEU A 152 15.65 2.33 -5.12
C LEU A 152 14.69 1.18 -4.79
N LEU A 153 15.16 0.21 -4.03
CA LEU A 153 14.42 -1.01 -3.72
C LEU A 153 13.64 -0.88 -2.42
N ASP A 154 14.26 -0.31 -1.39
CA ASP A 154 13.70 -0.18 -0.07
C ASP A 154 13.83 1.24 0.53
N LEU A 155 13.36 1.41 1.77
CA LEU A 155 13.41 2.70 2.47
C LEU A 155 14.85 3.15 2.76
N GLY A 156 15.76 2.21 3.00
CA GLY A 156 17.18 2.48 3.25
C GLY A 156 17.84 3.12 2.03
N ASP A 157 17.55 2.61 0.84
CA ASP A 157 18.03 3.17 -0.43
C ASP A 157 17.62 4.63 -0.59
N LEU A 158 16.34 4.90 -0.37
CA LEU A 158 15.83 6.26 -0.48
C LEU A 158 16.44 7.18 0.59
N GLN A 159 16.60 6.72 1.81
CA GLN A 159 17.23 7.50 2.89
C GLN A 159 18.67 7.85 2.54
N GLN A 160 19.47 6.88 2.07
CA GLN A 160 20.85 7.12 1.67
C GLN A 160 20.95 8.03 0.45
N THR A 161 20.06 7.86 -0.53
CA THR A 161 19.97 8.74 -1.70
C THR A 161 19.67 10.18 -1.30
N LEU A 162 18.72 10.42 -0.39
CA LEU A 162 18.38 11.75 0.12
C LEU A 162 19.56 12.39 0.87
N ILE A 163 20.31 11.61 1.67
CA ILE A 163 21.51 12.07 2.35
C ILE A 163 22.57 12.50 1.33
N ALA A 164 22.81 11.67 0.33
CA ALA A 164 23.78 11.97 -0.73
C ALA A 164 23.37 13.20 -1.55
N CYS A 165 22.09 13.37 -1.88
CA CYS A 165 21.56 14.57 -2.54
C CYS A 165 21.77 15.83 -1.68
N ALA A 166 21.51 15.77 -0.38
CA ALA A 166 21.75 16.91 0.53
C ALA A 166 23.23 17.27 0.66
N ALA A 167 24.12 16.26 0.63
CA ALA A 167 25.56 16.45 0.68
C ALA A 167 26.08 17.14 -0.60
N ASN A 168 25.51 16.81 -1.77
CA ASN A 168 25.91 17.32 -3.07
C ASN A 168 24.98 18.41 -3.62
N ALA A 169 24.17 19.05 -2.76
CA ALA A 169 23.12 19.98 -3.15
C ALA A 169 23.58 21.12 -4.07
N SER A 170 24.80 21.68 -3.86
CA SER A 170 25.34 22.76 -4.69
C SER A 170 25.69 22.33 -6.11
N GLU A 171 26.08 21.08 -6.31
CA GLU A 171 26.38 20.51 -7.62
C GLU A 171 25.08 20.14 -8.35
N LEU A 172 24.18 19.49 -7.65
CA LEU A 172 22.90 19.06 -8.18
C LEU A 172 21.98 20.23 -8.53
N ALA A 173 22.12 21.37 -7.84
CA ALA A 173 21.29 22.56 -8.09
C ALA A 173 21.35 23.05 -9.54
N THR A 174 22.48 22.87 -10.23
CA THR A 174 22.63 23.30 -11.61
C THR A 174 21.88 22.42 -12.61
N SER A 175 21.78 21.11 -12.33
CA SER A 175 21.18 20.13 -13.25
C SER A 175 19.74 19.76 -12.88
N TYR A 176 19.41 19.75 -11.59
CA TYR A 176 18.13 19.22 -11.09
C TYR A 176 17.30 20.25 -10.31
N GLY A 177 17.89 21.36 -9.87
CA GLY A 177 17.22 22.35 -9.05
C GLY A 177 17.69 22.36 -7.59
N ASN A 178 17.11 23.27 -6.81
CA ASN A 178 17.57 23.53 -5.45
C ASN A 178 17.11 22.44 -4.46
N ILE A 179 18.07 21.88 -3.73
CA ILE A 179 17.84 20.90 -2.66
C ILE A 179 18.14 21.56 -1.32
N SER A 180 17.11 21.79 -0.50
CA SER A 180 17.30 22.32 0.84
C SER A 180 17.50 21.19 1.86
N ARG A 181 18.48 21.36 2.76
CA ARG A 181 18.68 20.41 3.88
C ARG A 181 17.46 20.33 4.82
N ALA A 182 16.72 21.43 4.94
CA ALA A 182 15.50 21.45 5.75
C ALA A 182 14.39 20.55 5.15
N SER A 183 14.22 20.57 3.83
CA SER A 183 13.29 19.67 3.13
C SER A 183 13.71 18.21 3.28
N VAL A 184 14.99 17.89 3.04
CA VAL A 184 15.52 16.53 3.23
C VAL A 184 15.28 16.05 4.66
N GLY A 185 15.61 16.87 5.68
CA GLY A 185 15.38 16.51 7.08
C GLY A 185 13.89 16.30 7.42
N THR A 186 12.97 17.00 6.73
CA THR A 186 11.53 16.75 6.89
C THR A 186 11.11 15.43 6.25
N ILE A 187 11.56 15.15 5.03
CA ILE A 187 11.28 13.88 4.35
C ILE A 187 11.81 12.71 5.18
N GLN A 188 13.04 12.78 5.69
CA GLN A 188 13.61 11.74 6.53
C GLN A 188 12.79 11.48 7.81
N ARG A 189 12.28 12.52 8.49
CA ARG A 189 11.41 12.35 9.66
C ARG A 189 10.10 11.65 9.30
N GLN A 190 9.52 11.97 8.14
CA GLN A 190 8.30 11.30 7.67
C GLN A 190 8.57 9.83 7.29
N LEU A 191 9.71 9.53 6.67
CA LEU A 191 10.13 8.15 6.38
C LEU A 191 10.32 7.34 7.66
N LEU A 192 11.00 7.89 8.68
CA LEU A 192 11.16 7.22 9.97
C LEU A 192 9.82 6.98 10.69
N ALA A 193 8.90 7.94 10.62
CA ALA A 193 7.55 7.78 11.15
C ALA A 193 6.76 6.70 10.40
N PHE A 194 6.97 6.57 9.09
CA PHE A 194 6.33 5.56 8.25
C PHE A 194 6.94 4.17 8.49
N GLU A 195 8.26 4.07 8.60
CA GLU A 195 8.99 2.86 8.97
C GLU A 195 8.52 2.31 10.33
N SER A 196 8.33 3.19 11.34
CA SER A 196 7.82 2.79 12.65
C SER A 196 6.40 2.19 12.63
N GLN A 197 5.65 2.38 11.55
CA GLN A 197 4.34 1.76 11.31
C GLN A 197 4.45 0.41 10.55
N GLY A 198 5.66 -0.08 10.28
CA GLY A 198 5.92 -1.33 9.58
C GLY A 198 6.07 -1.19 8.06
N ALA A 199 6.25 0.02 7.55
CA ALA A 199 6.44 0.24 6.10
C ALA A 199 7.74 -0.41 5.56
N ASP A 200 8.71 -0.70 6.41
CA ASP A 200 9.91 -1.48 6.09
C ASP A 200 9.59 -2.88 5.56
N ARG A 201 8.44 -3.45 5.93
CA ARG A 201 7.97 -4.74 5.46
C ARG A 201 7.32 -4.68 4.08
N PHE A 202 6.86 -3.50 3.71
CA PHE A 202 6.15 -3.29 2.44
C PHE A 202 7.11 -2.98 1.29
N PHE A 203 8.30 -2.44 1.57
CA PHE A 203 9.28 -2.12 0.54
C PHE A 203 10.40 -3.16 0.47
N GLY A 204 10.72 -3.59 -0.76
CA GLY A 204 11.79 -4.56 -1.04
C GLY A 204 11.42 -5.56 -2.11
N GLU A 205 12.33 -6.52 -2.33
CA GLU A 205 12.17 -7.57 -3.32
C GLU A 205 12.02 -8.96 -2.68
N PRO A 206 11.34 -9.91 -3.36
CA PRO A 206 10.70 -9.76 -4.68
C PRO A 206 9.47 -8.85 -4.62
N ALA A 207 9.35 -7.96 -5.59
CA ALA A 207 8.17 -7.13 -5.77
C ALA A 207 6.98 -8.00 -6.20
N PHE A 208 5.78 -7.59 -5.78
CA PHE A 208 4.56 -8.28 -6.10
C PHE A 208 4.18 -8.07 -7.57
N GLU A 209 3.85 -9.15 -8.26
CA GLU A 209 3.37 -9.11 -9.64
C GLU A 209 1.84 -9.03 -9.67
N ILE A 210 1.29 -7.93 -10.18
CA ILE A 210 -0.16 -7.69 -10.19
C ILE A 210 -0.96 -8.79 -10.92
N ASN A 211 -0.36 -9.43 -11.92
CA ASN A 211 -0.98 -10.53 -12.66
C ASN A 211 -1.25 -11.78 -11.78
N ASP A 212 -0.61 -11.88 -10.62
CA ASP A 212 -0.86 -12.97 -9.70
C ASP A 212 -2.22 -12.86 -9.00
N PHE A 213 -2.83 -11.66 -8.99
CA PHE A 213 -4.22 -11.50 -8.56
C PHE A 213 -5.26 -11.92 -9.61
N ILE A 214 -4.85 -12.07 -10.88
CA ILE A 214 -5.78 -12.28 -12.00
C ILE A 214 -5.70 -13.73 -12.50
N ARG A 215 -5.54 -14.67 -11.58
CA ARG A 215 -5.40 -16.09 -11.93
C ARG A 215 -6.70 -16.86 -11.77
N LEU A 216 -6.83 -17.87 -12.60
CA LEU A 216 -7.83 -18.92 -12.47
C LEU A 216 -7.16 -20.18 -11.92
N ASP A 217 -7.92 -21.02 -11.24
CA ASP A 217 -7.49 -22.36 -10.88
C ASP A 217 -7.58 -23.32 -12.09
N GLU A 218 -7.17 -24.56 -11.89
CA GLU A 218 -7.20 -25.61 -12.93
C GLU A 218 -8.62 -25.94 -13.40
N THR A 219 -9.64 -25.61 -12.61
CA THR A 219 -11.06 -25.82 -12.94
C THR A 219 -11.70 -24.65 -13.67
N GLY A 220 -10.96 -23.54 -13.85
CA GLY A 220 -11.42 -22.30 -14.45
C GLY A 220 -12.15 -21.36 -13.50
N LYS A 221 -12.15 -21.62 -12.20
CA LYS A 221 -12.65 -20.67 -11.18
C LYS A 221 -11.65 -19.55 -10.94
N GLY A 222 -12.13 -18.35 -10.65
CA GLY A 222 -11.31 -17.24 -10.23
C GLY A 222 -10.71 -17.48 -8.85
N ILE A 223 -9.39 -17.27 -8.69
CA ILE A 223 -8.76 -17.35 -7.36
C ILE A 223 -9.26 -16.20 -6.49
N ILE A 224 -9.61 -16.51 -5.24
CA ILE A 224 -10.00 -15.54 -4.22
C ILE A 224 -8.75 -15.16 -3.42
N ASN A 225 -8.29 -13.94 -3.62
CA ASN A 225 -7.15 -13.37 -2.93
C ASN A 225 -7.61 -12.71 -1.63
N VAL A 226 -7.21 -13.24 -0.48
CA VAL A 226 -7.61 -12.74 0.84
C VAL A 226 -6.43 -12.04 1.49
N LEU A 227 -6.50 -10.72 1.64
CA LEU A 227 -5.52 -9.94 2.39
C LEU A 227 -5.82 -10.01 3.89
N ALA A 228 -4.93 -10.57 4.67
CA ALA A 228 -5.00 -10.51 6.14
C ALA A 228 -4.64 -9.09 6.61
N ALA A 229 -5.64 -8.28 6.88
CA ALA A 229 -5.48 -6.86 7.22
C ALA A 229 -5.68 -6.54 8.71
N ASP A 230 -5.86 -7.54 9.57
CA ASP A 230 -6.12 -7.39 11.01
C ASP A 230 -5.01 -6.62 11.75
N LYS A 231 -3.75 -6.91 11.46
CA LYS A 231 -2.59 -6.16 11.99
C LYS A 231 -2.40 -4.83 11.29
N LEU A 232 -2.64 -4.78 9.99
CA LEU A 232 -2.48 -3.60 9.16
C LEU A 232 -3.44 -2.47 9.60
N MET A 233 -4.58 -2.83 10.17
CA MET A 233 -5.55 -1.91 10.78
C MET A 233 -5.00 -1.09 11.95
N GLN A 234 -3.93 -1.55 12.61
CA GLN A 234 -3.24 -0.77 13.66
C GLN A 234 -2.44 0.39 13.07
N SER A 235 -2.27 0.41 11.74
CA SER A 235 -1.59 1.44 10.96
C SER A 235 -2.49 1.89 9.80
N PRO A 236 -3.57 2.67 10.05
CA PRO A 236 -4.55 3.03 9.01
C PRO A 236 -3.93 3.74 7.81
N LYS A 237 -2.88 4.54 8.05
CA LYS A 237 -2.14 5.21 6.97
C LYS A 237 -1.44 4.20 6.06
N LEU A 238 -0.81 3.17 6.61
CA LEU A 238 -0.15 2.11 5.83
C LEU A 238 -1.19 1.29 5.06
N TYR A 239 -2.33 0.97 5.67
CA TYR A 239 -3.44 0.28 5.01
C TYR A 239 -3.97 1.07 3.80
N ALA A 240 -4.31 2.34 4.00
CA ALA A 240 -4.78 3.20 2.92
C ALA A 240 -3.71 3.37 1.81
N THR A 241 -2.44 3.47 2.20
CA THR A 241 -1.28 3.50 1.30
C THR A 241 -1.22 2.27 0.41
N PHE A 242 -1.25 1.10 1.03
CA PHE A 242 -1.21 -0.18 0.33
C PHE A 242 -2.35 -0.32 -0.68
N LEU A 243 -3.58 -0.04 -0.25
CA LEU A 243 -4.74 -0.17 -1.14
C LEU A 243 -4.70 0.84 -2.29
N LEU A 244 -4.23 2.05 -2.03
CA LEU A 244 -4.07 3.05 -3.09
C LEU A 244 -2.98 2.66 -4.09
N TRP A 245 -1.83 2.17 -3.61
CA TRP A 245 -0.78 1.64 -4.47
C TRP A 245 -1.31 0.51 -5.33
N LEU A 246 -1.99 -0.46 -4.71
CA LEU A 246 -2.56 -1.61 -5.40
C LEU A 246 -3.53 -1.22 -6.52
N LEU A 247 -4.44 -0.28 -6.24
CA LEU A 247 -5.38 0.21 -7.25
C LEU A 247 -4.67 1.01 -8.36
N ALA A 248 -3.62 1.77 -8.02
CA ALA A 248 -2.83 2.51 -9.00
C ALA A 248 -2.04 1.55 -9.90
N GLU A 249 -1.41 0.53 -9.33
CA GLU A 249 -0.67 -0.51 -10.06
C GLU A 249 -1.57 -1.27 -11.03
N LEU A 250 -2.75 -1.65 -10.58
CA LEU A 250 -3.76 -2.26 -11.46
C LEU A 250 -4.17 -1.34 -12.61
N PHE A 251 -4.33 -0.05 -12.32
CA PHE A 251 -4.69 0.91 -13.35
C PHE A 251 -3.58 1.07 -14.41
N GLU A 252 -2.32 0.99 -14.01
CA GLU A 252 -1.18 1.10 -14.93
C GLU A 252 -0.95 -0.21 -15.70
N ALA A 253 -0.98 -1.35 -15.03
CA ALA A 253 -0.65 -2.64 -15.61
C ALA A 253 -1.74 -3.21 -16.53
N LEU A 254 -3.02 -2.97 -16.23
CA LEU A 254 -4.12 -3.57 -16.98
C LEU A 254 -4.39 -2.82 -18.30
N PRO A 255 -4.71 -3.56 -19.40
CA PRO A 255 -5.15 -2.96 -20.64
C PRO A 255 -6.55 -2.35 -20.53
N GLU A 256 -6.86 -1.39 -21.40
CA GLU A 256 -8.22 -0.88 -21.56
C GLU A 256 -9.08 -1.96 -22.23
N VAL A 257 -10.15 -2.40 -21.54
CA VAL A 257 -11.08 -3.44 -22.05
C VAL A 257 -12.51 -2.93 -22.19
N GLY A 258 -12.80 -1.74 -21.70
CA GLY A 258 -14.14 -1.14 -21.75
C GLY A 258 -15.15 -1.83 -20.83
N ASP A 259 -16.29 -2.22 -21.40
CA ASP A 259 -17.34 -2.98 -20.69
C ASP A 259 -17.28 -4.47 -21.14
N PRO A 260 -16.47 -5.33 -20.50
CA PRO A 260 -16.36 -6.75 -20.85
C PRO A 260 -17.59 -7.53 -20.40
N GLU A 261 -17.80 -8.74 -20.96
CA GLU A 261 -18.90 -9.64 -20.55
C GLU A 261 -18.84 -10.03 -19.07
N LYS A 262 -17.64 -10.09 -18.50
CA LYS A 262 -17.40 -10.29 -17.07
C LYS A 262 -16.19 -9.48 -16.62
N PRO A 263 -16.10 -9.07 -15.34
CA PRO A 263 -14.93 -8.35 -14.82
C PRO A 263 -13.64 -9.15 -14.99
N VAL A 264 -12.53 -8.43 -15.17
CA VAL A 264 -11.18 -9.00 -15.09
C VAL A 264 -10.81 -9.35 -13.65
N LEU A 265 -11.27 -8.53 -12.70
CA LEU A 265 -11.02 -8.70 -11.27
C LEU A 265 -12.10 -7.93 -10.50
N VAL A 266 -12.49 -8.44 -9.33
CA VAL A 266 -13.42 -7.74 -8.42
C VAL A 266 -12.78 -7.57 -7.06
N PHE A 267 -12.80 -6.32 -6.55
CA PHE A 267 -12.35 -5.95 -5.21
C PHE A 267 -13.52 -5.79 -4.25
N PHE A 268 -13.38 -6.33 -3.05
CA PHE A 268 -14.23 -6.02 -1.91
C PHE A 268 -13.37 -5.40 -0.80
N PHE A 269 -13.63 -4.15 -0.48
CA PHE A 269 -13.01 -3.46 0.63
C PHE A 269 -13.95 -3.48 1.83
N ASP A 270 -13.69 -4.41 2.76
CA ASP A 270 -14.41 -4.43 4.03
C ASP A 270 -13.97 -3.27 4.91
N GLU A 271 -14.87 -2.76 5.74
CA GLU A 271 -14.70 -1.56 6.57
C GLU A 271 -14.15 -0.36 5.78
N ALA A 272 -14.75 -0.12 4.62
CA ALA A 272 -14.24 0.87 3.65
C ALA A 272 -14.13 2.31 4.19
N HIS A 273 -14.81 2.64 5.31
CA HIS A 273 -14.66 3.94 5.97
C HIS A 273 -13.22 4.23 6.38
N LEU A 274 -12.43 3.21 6.65
CA LEU A 274 -11.02 3.34 7.06
C LEU A 274 -10.10 3.88 5.96
N LEU A 275 -10.52 3.76 4.70
CA LEU A 275 -9.82 4.39 3.57
C LEU A 275 -9.95 5.92 3.57
N PHE A 276 -10.99 6.41 4.25
CA PHE A 276 -11.38 7.82 4.19
C PHE A 276 -11.25 8.53 5.54
N GLU A 277 -11.20 7.79 6.64
CA GLU A 277 -11.01 8.32 7.98
C GLU A 277 -9.58 8.84 8.14
N ASP A 278 -9.42 10.09 8.54
CA ASP A 278 -8.12 10.78 8.71
C ASP A 278 -7.21 10.81 7.46
N ALA A 279 -7.75 10.50 6.29
CA ALA A 279 -6.98 10.50 5.05
C ALA A 279 -6.69 11.94 4.56
N PRO A 280 -5.46 12.25 4.12
CA PRO A 280 -5.17 13.53 3.47
C PRO A 280 -6.07 13.73 2.23
N THR A 281 -6.52 14.98 2.00
CA THR A 281 -7.39 15.31 0.84
C THR A 281 -6.81 14.83 -0.49
N ALA A 282 -5.49 14.94 -0.67
CA ALA A 282 -4.81 14.48 -1.87
C ALA A 282 -4.89 12.96 -2.08
N LEU A 283 -4.90 12.16 -1.01
CA LEU A 283 -5.12 10.72 -1.05
C LEU A 283 -6.56 10.41 -1.50
N PHE A 284 -7.50 11.15 -0.95
CA PHE A 284 -8.91 11.08 -1.27
C PHE A 284 -9.21 11.31 -2.76
N ASP A 285 -8.67 12.41 -3.30
CA ASP A 285 -8.83 12.76 -4.72
C ASP A 285 -8.23 11.67 -5.64
N LYS A 286 -7.16 11.02 -5.20
CA LYS A 286 -6.54 9.94 -5.98
C LYS A 286 -7.37 8.66 -5.94
N VAL A 287 -7.93 8.28 -4.80
CA VAL A 287 -8.87 7.14 -4.69
C VAL A 287 -10.09 7.38 -5.58
N GLU A 288 -10.69 8.59 -5.54
CA GLU A 288 -11.79 8.96 -6.42
C GLU A 288 -11.41 8.82 -7.90
N GLN A 289 -10.27 9.35 -8.27
CA GLN A 289 -9.76 9.27 -9.65
C GLN A 289 -9.58 7.81 -10.10
N VAL A 290 -8.92 6.99 -9.28
CA VAL A 290 -8.66 5.58 -9.62
C VAL A 290 -9.96 4.81 -9.71
N VAL A 291 -10.86 4.90 -8.73
CA VAL A 291 -12.16 4.22 -8.75
C VAL A 291 -12.96 4.58 -10.02
N ARG A 292 -12.96 5.86 -10.41
CA ARG A 292 -13.62 6.30 -11.63
C ARG A 292 -13.03 5.70 -12.91
N LEU A 293 -11.70 5.57 -12.98
CA LEU A 293 -10.98 5.19 -14.19
C LEU A 293 -10.78 3.67 -14.33
N ILE A 294 -10.65 2.94 -13.21
CA ILE A 294 -10.31 1.51 -13.22
C ILE A 294 -11.43 0.65 -13.85
N ARG A 295 -12.62 1.21 -13.94
CA ARG A 295 -13.73 0.59 -14.64
C ARG A 295 -13.38 0.25 -16.10
N SER A 296 -12.68 1.14 -16.82
CA SER A 296 -12.27 0.91 -18.21
C SER A 296 -11.28 -0.25 -18.35
N LYS A 297 -10.63 -0.64 -17.25
CA LYS A 297 -9.76 -1.82 -17.16
C LYS A 297 -10.53 -3.11 -16.83
N GLY A 298 -11.86 -3.05 -16.76
CA GLY A 298 -12.72 -4.19 -16.42
C GLY A 298 -12.69 -4.57 -14.93
N VAL A 299 -12.24 -3.70 -14.04
CA VAL A 299 -12.16 -3.98 -12.60
C VAL A 299 -13.40 -3.45 -11.88
N GLY A 300 -14.05 -4.32 -11.10
CA GLY A 300 -15.14 -3.96 -10.19
C GLY A 300 -14.62 -3.66 -8.78
N VAL A 301 -15.15 -2.61 -8.14
CA VAL A 301 -14.81 -2.25 -6.76
C VAL A 301 -16.08 -2.17 -5.93
N PHE A 302 -16.16 -2.97 -4.88
CA PHE A 302 -17.28 -3.00 -3.94
C PHE A 302 -16.80 -2.54 -2.56
N PHE A 303 -17.36 -1.44 -2.09
CA PHE A 303 -17.13 -0.96 -0.74
C PHE A 303 -18.13 -1.58 0.22
N VAL A 304 -17.63 -2.11 1.34
CA VAL A 304 -18.45 -2.66 2.42
C VAL A 304 -18.27 -1.79 3.64
N THR A 305 -19.36 -1.20 4.16
CA THR A 305 -19.28 -0.25 5.27
C THR A 305 -20.45 -0.40 6.24
N GLN A 306 -20.26 0.05 7.46
CA GLN A 306 -21.33 0.08 8.47
C GLN A 306 -22.33 1.20 8.23
N ASN A 307 -21.87 2.29 7.62
CA ASN A 307 -22.71 3.46 7.38
C ASN A 307 -22.47 4.01 5.96
N PRO A 308 -23.50 4.12 5.11
CA PRO A 308 -23.34 4.58 3.73
C PRO A 308 -22.81 6.01 3.60
N ILE A 309 -23.01 6.88 4.59
CA ILE A 309 -22.49 8.27 4.57
C ILE A 309 -20.99 8.37 4.90
N ASP A 310 -20.36 7.27 5.32
CA ASP A 310 -18.91 7.25 5.54
C ASP A 310 -18.14 7.17 4.21
N ILE A 311 -18.82 6.79 3.13
CA ILE A 311 -18.28 6.86 1.77
C ILE A 311 -18.53 8.25 1.20
N PRO A 312 -17.48 8.95 0.75
CA PRO A 312 -17.61 10.26 0.15
C PRO A 312 -18.59 10.32 -1.00
N GLU A 313 -19.38 11.39 -1.07
CA GLU A 313 -20.43 11.55 -2.07
C GLU A 313 -19.93 11.40 -3.51
N LYS A 314 -18.75 11.93 -3.82
CA LYS A 314 -18.11 11.81 -5.13
C LYS A 314 -17.81 10.35 -5.52
N ILE A 315 -17.39 9.53 -4.56
CA ILE A 315 -17.14 8.10 -4.75
C ILE A 315 -18.47 7.34 -4.77
N ALA A 316 -19.36 7.61 -3.81
CA ALA A 316 -20.67 6.99 -3.71
C ALA A 316 -21.49 7.14 -5.00
N GLY A 317 -21.32 8.26 -5.72
CA GLY A 317 -21.94 8.51 -7.03
C GLY A 317 -21.43 7.59 -8.16
N GLN A 318 -20.29 6.90 -7.98
CA GLN A 318 -19.77 5.92 -8.94
C GLN A 318 -20.24 4.48 -8.66
N LEU A 319 -20.88 4.24 -7.49
CA LEU A 319 -21.26 2.91 -7.03
C LEU A 319 -22.68 2.58 -7.52
N GLY A 320 -22.78 2.00 -8.73
CA GLY A 320 -24.05 1.74 -9.38
C GLY A 320 -24.85 0.57 -8.79
N ASN A 321 -24.17 -0.42 -8.19
CA ASN A 321 -24.81 -1.60 -7.62
C ASN A 321 -24.90 -1.44 -6.10
N ARG A 322 -26.11 -1.56 -5.52
CA ARG A 322 -26.35 -1.26 -4.11
C ARG A 322 -27.04 -2.38 -3.38
N VAL A 323 -26.48 -2.78 -2.24
CA VAL A 323 -27.06 -3.71 -1.29
C VAL A 323 -27.07 -3.04 0.09
N GLN A 324 -28.25 -2.66 0.58
CA GLN A 324 -28.41 -1.98 1.86
C GLN A 324 -29.06 -2.90 2.88
N HIS A 325 -28.30 -3.35 3.85
CA HIS A 325 -28.81 -4.04 5.04
C HIS A 325 -29.38 -3.05 6.05
N ALA A 326 -29.96 -3.59 7.12
CA ALA A 326 -30.57 -2.77 8.17
C ALA A 326 -29.60 -1.73 8.73
N LEU A 327 -30.12 -0.53 8.94
CA LEU A 327 -29.51 0.49 9.79
C LEU A 327 -30.34 0.68 11.05
N ARG A 328 -29.70 1.11 12.14
CA ARG A 328 -30.37 1.39 13.41
C ARG A 328 -30.26 2.88 13.70
N ALA A 329 -31.39 3.54 13.95
CA ALA A 329 -31.46 4.99 14.15
C ALA A 329 -31.44 5.32 15.65
N PHE A 330 -30.26 5.31 16.26
CA PHE A 330 -30.11 5.72 17.66
C PHE A 330 -29.77 7.21 17.82
N THR A 331 -29.22 7.83 16.78
CA THR A 331 -28.75 9.22 16.78
C THR A 331 -29.27 10.00 15.57
N PRO A 332 -29.27 11.36 15.61
CA PRO A 332 -29.59 12.17 14.44
C PRO A 332 -28.69 11.90 13.22
N ARG A 333 -27.43 11.49 13.46
CA ARG A 333 -26.51 11.07 12.39
C ARG A 333 -27.01 9.81 11.71
N ASP A 334 -27.51 8.82 12.48
CA ASP A 334 -28.06 7.59 11.93
C ASP A 334 -29.32 7.84 11.10
N GLN A 335 -30.20 8.74 11.57
CA GLN A 335 -31.39 9.14 10.80
C GLN A 335 -31.01 9.80 9.47
N LYS A 336 -29.97 10.66 9.48
CA LYS A 336 -29.44 11.25 8.25
C LYS A 336 -28.90 10.18 7.30
N ALA A 337 -28.22 9.17 7.83
CA ALA A 337 -27.70 8.05 7.05
C ALA A 337 -28.81 7.24 6.38
N ILE A 338 -29.91 6.97 7.09
CA ILE A 338 -31.08 6.27 6.55
C ILE A 338 -31.70 7.05 5.39
N ARG A 339 -31.92 8.36 5.57
CA ARG A 339 -32.45 9.22 4.50
C ARG A 339 -31.52 9.25 3.29
N ALA A 340 -30.23 9.48 3.51
CA ALA A 340 -29.24 9.50 2.43
C ALA A 340 -29.19 8.17 1.68
N ALA A 341 -29.30 7.03 2.38
CA ALA A 341 -29.39 5.73 1.75
C ALA A 341 -30.67 5.59 0.90
N ALA A 342 -31.81 5.97 1.47
CA ALA A 342 -33.11 5.86 0.81
C ALA A 342 -33.19 6.69 -0.48
N GLU A 343 -32.68 7.92 -0.45
CA GLU A 343 -32.67 8.83 -1.61
C GLU A 343 -31.80 8.34 -2.78
N THR A 344 -30.90 7.37 -2.56
CA THR A 344 -30.02 6.85 -3.61
C THR A 344 -30.65 5.71 -4.41
N PHE A 345 -31.79 5.20 -4.01
CA PHE A 345 -32.47 4.10 -4.72
C PHE A 345 -33.48 4.62 -5.75
N ARG A 346 -33.65 3.87 -6.84
CA ARG A 346 -34.77 4.09 -7.75
C ARG A 346 -36.07 3.73 -7.01
N ILE A 347 -36.99 4.69 -6.98
CA ILE A 347 -38.25 4.63 -6.21
C ILE A 347 -39.05 3.37 -6.56
N ASN A 348 -39.46 2.64 -5.53
CA ASN A 348 -40.47 1.59 -5.60
C ASN A 348 -41.76 2.15 -5.00
N PRO A 349 -42.86 2.30 -5.78
CA PRO A 349 -44.10 2.84 -5.24
C PRO A 349 -44.75 2.00 -4.14
N GLU A 350 -44.39 0.70 -4.06
CA GLU A 350 -44.95 -0.26 -3.12
C GLU A 350 -44.11 -0.37 -1.82
N LEU A 351 -42.97 0.36 -1.74
CA LEU A 351 -42.03 0.21 -0.65
C LEU A 351 -41.59 1.57 -0.09
N ASP A 352 -41.94 1.83 1.17
CA ASP A 352 -41.31 2.92 1.93
C ASP A 352 -39.87 2.52 2.31
N VAL A 353 -38.90 3.03 1.57
CA VAL A 353 -37.50 2.65 1.69
C VAL A 353 -36.88 3.06 3.04
N GLU A 354 -37.22 4.24 3.58
CA GLU A 354 -36.73 4.69 4.90
C GLU A 354 -37.21 3.77 6.03
N THR A 355 -38.50 3.46 6.05
CA THR A 355 -39.09 2.52 7.00
C THR A 355 -38.51 1.13 6.82
N ALA A 356 -38.43 0.64 5.59
CA ALA A 356 -37.90 -0.68 5.28
C ALA A 356 -36.47 -0.88 5.78
N ILE A 357 -35.54 0.09 5.59
CA ILE A 357 -34.16 0.01 6.07
C ILE A 357 -34.09 -0.27 7.59
N THR A 358 -35.00 0.31 8.37
CA THR A 358 -35.02 0.13 9.84
C THR A 358 -35.61 -1.22 10.28
N GLU A 359 -36.49 -1.81 9.45
CA GLU A 359 -37.22 -3.03 9.73
C GLU A 359 -36.60 -4.30 9.16
N LEU A 360 -35.59 -4.19 8.29
CA LEU A 360 -34.88 -5.35 7.74
C LEU A 360 -34.37 -6.27 8.86
N ARG A 361 -34.56 -7.57 8.67
CA ARG A 361 -34.02 -8.62 9.55
C ARG A 361 -32.59 -8.97 9.13
N THR A 362 -31.88 -9.69 9.99
CA THR A 362 -30.58 -10.25 9.66
C THR A 362 -30.67 -11.12 8.39
N GLY A 363 -29.87 -10.82 7.40
CA GLY A 363 -29.85 -11.49 6.11
C GLY A 363 -30.97 -11.06 5.15
N GLU A 364 -31.64 -9.96 5.43
CA GLU A 364 -32.43 -9.20 4.46
C GLU A 364 -31.66 -7.95 4.02
N ALA A 365 -31.90 -7.51 2.81
CA ALA A 365 -31.33 -6.26 2.28
C ALA A 365 -32.28 -5.61 1.26
N LEU A 366 -32.14 -4.31 1.08
CA LEU A 366 -32.67 -3.62 -0.09
C LEU A 366 -31.64 -3.73 -1.21
N VAL A 367 -32.05 -4.26 -2.35
CA VAL A 367 -31.16 -4.50 -3.51
C VAL A 367 -31.63 -3.68 -4.69
N SER A 368 -30.69 -2.97 -5.31
CA SER A 368 -30.84 -2.32 -6.61
C SER A 368 -29.51 -2.46 -7.35
N THR A 369 -29.53 -3.16 -8.46
CA THR A 369 -28.37 -3.38 -9.32
C THR A 369 -28.59 -2.73 -10.66
N LEU A 370 -27.60 -2.69 -11.51
CA LEU A 370 -27.73 -2.14 -12.86
C LEU A 370 -28.32 -3.18 -13.83
N ASP A 371 -29.29 -2.74 -14.62
CA ASP A 371 -29.85 -3.53 -15.72
C ASP A 371 -28.93 -3.57 -16.95
N GLU A 372 -29.42 -4.11 -18.07
CA GLU A 372 -28.66 -4.23 -19.33
C GLU A 372 -28.27 -2.89 -19.94
N ASP A 373 -29.09 -1.87 -19.73
CA ASP A 373 -28.85 -0.51 -20.22
C ASP A 373 -27.96 0.30 -19.25
N GLY A 374 -27.62 -0.26 -18.08
CA GLY A 374 -26.85 0.39 -17.04
C GLY A 374 -27.68 1.34 -16.17
N ALA A 375 -28.99 1.23 -16.22
CA ALA A 375 -29.89 1.96 -15.32
C ALA A 375 -30.10 1.17 -14.01
N PRO A 376 -30.25 1.85 -12.85
CA PRO A 376 -30.59 1.17 -11.60
C PRO A 376 -31.96 0.48 -11.68
N THR A 377 -32.06 -0.77 -11.24
CA THR A 377 -33.33 -1.48 -11.09
C THR A 377 -34.16 -0.87 -9.96
N ILE A 378 -35.47 -1.08 -10.00
CA ILE A 378 -36.36 -0.70 -8.89
C ILE A 378 -35.91 -1.45 -7.64
N VAL A 379 -35.77 -0.73 -6.53
CA VAL A 379 -35.31 -1.33 -5.26
C VAL A 379 -36.28 -2.39 -4.75
N GLN A 380 -35.73 -3.53 -4.32
CA GLN A 380 -36.51 -4.65 -3.79
C GLN A 380 -36.02 -5.08 -2.40
N ARG A 381 -36.94 -5.33 -1.48
CA ARG A 381 -36.63 -6.01 -0.23
C ARG A 381 -36.34 -7.48 -0.51
N THR A 382 -35.13 -7.91 -0.25
CA THR A 382 -34.55 -9.15 -0.73
C THR A 382 -34.05 -9.99 0.42
N LEU A 383 -34.37 -11.27 0.38
CA LEU A 383 -33.82 -12.30 1.25
C LEU A 383 -32.48 -12.76 0.64
N VAL A 384 -31.37 -12.48 1.32
CA VAL A 384 -30.03 -12.72 0.78
C VAL A 384 -29.67 -14.20 0.79
N ALA A 385 -29.06 -14.69 -0.27
CA ALA A 385 -28.60 -16.07 -0.42
C ALA A 385 -27.48 -16.40 0.57
N PRO A 386 -27.45 -17.62 1.11
CA PRO A 386 -26.39 -18.05 2.00
C PRO A 386 -25.13 -18.46 1.20
N PRO A 387 -23.92 -18.36 1.80
CA PRO A 387 -22.70 -18.87 1.19
C PRO A 387 -22.61 -20.39 1.30
N HIS A 388 -21.88 -21.01 0.38
CA HIS A 388 -21.58 -22.44 0.38
C HIS A 388 -20.34 -22.76 1.22
N SER A 389 -19.43 -21.79 1.38
CA SER A 389 -18.23 -21.93 2.20
C SER A 389 -18.51 -21.64 3.66
N ARG A 390 -17.51 -21.89 4.48
CA ARG A 390 -17.58 -21.70 5.94
C ARG A 390 -17.55 -20.20 6.28
N LEU A 391 -18.47 -19.78 7.15
CA LEU A 391 -18.46 -18.43 7.73
C LEU A 391 -17.45 -18.35 8.88
N GLY A 392 -16.75 -17.22 8.94
CA GLY A 392 -15.82 -16.91 10.04
C GLY A 392 -14.37 -17.31 9.78
N PRO A 393 -13.51 -17.28 10.81
CA PRO A 393 -12.08 -17.51 10.67
C PRO A 393 -11.73 -18.98 10.40
N ILE A 394 -10.53 -19.20 9.90
CA ILE A 394 -9.88 -20.50 9.84
C ILE A 394 -8.83 -20.64 10.94
N THR A 395 -8.51 -21.88 11.30
CA THR A 395 -7.44 -22.15 12.24
C THR A 395 -6.05 -21.92 11.62
N PRO A 396 -5.02 -21.66 12.45
CA PRO A 396 -3.65 -21.54 11.94
C PRO A 396 -3.16 -22.77 11.15
N LYS A 397 -3.61 -23.97 11.54
CA LYS A 397 -3.28 -25.23 10.83
C LYS A 397 -3.92 -25.29 9.45
N GLU A 398 -5.19 -24.94 9.32
CA GLU A 398 -5.89 -24.87 8.03
C GLU A 398 -5.23 -23.85 7.13
N ARG A 399 -4.89 -22.68 7.66
CA ARG A 399 -4.19 -21.63 6.92
C ARG A 399 -2.84 -22.12 6.39
N ALA A 400 -2.03 -22.79 7.23
CA ALA A 400 -0.74 -23.34 6.83
C ALA A 400 -0.87 -24.39 5.71
N ILE A 401 -1.91 -25.23 5.75
CA ILE A 401 -2.19 -26.21 4.68
C ILE A 401 -2.50 -25.47 3.36
N ILE A 402 -3.37 -24.46 3.40
CA ILE A 402 -3.74 -23.69 2.20
C ILE A 402 -2.52 -22.97 1.61
N GLN A 403 -1.66 -22.40 2.47
CA GLN A 403 -0.42 -21.76 2.02
C GLN A 403 0.55 -22.76 1.37
N SER A 404 0.69 -23.98 1.92
CA SER A 404 1.60 -24.99 1.39
C SER A 404 1.19 -25.58 0.03
N ILE A 405 -0.07 -25.42 -0.36
CA ILE A 405 -0.57 -25.82 -1.68
C ILE A 405 -0.81 -24.62 -2.62
N SER A 406 -0.45 -23.43 -2.17
CA SER A 406 -0.59 -22.21 -2.96
C SER A 406 0.30 -22.24 -4.21
N PRO A 407 -0.17 -21.74 -5.35
CA PRO A 407 0.66 -21.62 -6.55
C PRO A 407 1.83 -20.63 -6.39
N PHE A 408 1.89 -19.91 -5.27
CA PHE A 408 2.90 -18.90 -4.96
C PHE A 408 3.87 -19.33 -3.86
N GLU A 409 3.77 -20.56 -3.36
CA GLU A 409 4.71 -21.06 -2.35
C GLU A 409 6.17 -20.91 -2.83
N GLY A 410 7.00 -20.28 -2.02
CA GLY A 410 8.41 -20.02 -2.33
C GLY A 410 8.68 -18.84 -3.27
N LYS A 411 7.64 -18.21 -3.87
CA LYS A 411 7.84 -17.08 -4.78
C LYS A 411 8.15 -15.77 -4.02
N TYR A 412 7.46 -15.51 -2.93
CA TYR A 412 7.49 -14.23 -2.22
C TYR A 412 8.12 -14.29 -0.83
N GLU A 413 8.35 -15.46 -0.25
CA GLU A 413 8.80 -15.64 1.14
C GLU A 413 10.24 -15.17 1.34
N THR A 414 11.12 -15.53 0.41
CA THR A 414 12.55 -15.25 0.51
C THR A 414 12.86 -13.85 -0.01
N LEU A 415 13.39 -13.00 0.88
CA LEU A 415 13.89 -11.68 0.48
C LEU A 415 15.05 -11.81 -0.50
N VAL A 416 15.01 -11.03 -1.56
CA VAL A 416 16.09 -10.90 -2.53
C VAL A 416 16.80 -9.58 -2.24
N ASN A 417 18.08 -9.65 -1.89
CA ASN A 417 18.92 -8.48 -1.71
C ASN A 417 19.85 -8.35 -2.91
N ARG A 418 19.62 -7.37 -3.76
CA ARG A 418 20.49 -6.99 -4.88
C ARG A 418 21.28 -5.75 -4.52
N GLU A 419 22.35 -5.51 -5.25
CA GLU A 419 23.06 -4.23 -5.16
C GLU A 419 22.11 -3.07 -5.50
N SER A 420 21.95 -2.17 -4.58
CA SER A 420 21.00 -1.06 -4.61
C SER A 420 21.69 0.28 -4.39
N ALA A 421 20.91 1.35 -4.27
CA ALA A 421 21.45 2.70 -4.06
C ALA A 421 22.29 2.78 -2.76
N ALA A 422 21.89 2.08 -1.71
CA ALA A 422 22.60 2.11 -0.43
C ALA A 422 24.02 1.51 -0.56
N GLU A 423 24.16 0.33 -1.19
CA GLU A 423 25.45 -0.32 -1.40
C GLU A 423 26.35 0.50 -2.33
N VAL A 424 25.80 0.98 -3.46
CA VAL A 424 26.54 1.81 -4.42
C VAL A 424 27.06 3.09 -3.77
N LEU A 425 26.25 3.77 -2.96
CA LEU A 425 26.64 4.99 -2.26
C LEU A 425 27.65 4.70 -1.15
N ALA A 426 27.50 3.60 -0.42
CA ALA A 426 28.45 3.16 0.56
C ALA A 426 29.82 2.84 -0.07
N GLN A 427 29.86 2.12 -1.19
CA GLN A 427 31.08 1.82 -1.91
C GLN A 427 31.76 3.11 -2.42
N LYS A 428 31.00 4.02 -3.08
CA LYS A 428 31.53 5.31 -3.51
C LYS A 428 32.12 6.14 -2.37
N SER A 429 31.47 6.08 -1.18
CA SER A 429 31.97 6.73 0.03
C SER A 429 33.28 6.13 0.50
N HIS A 430 33.37 4.81 0.54
CA HIS A 430 34.56 4.07 0.93
C HIS A 430 35.76 4.36 -0.02
N ASP A 431 35.50 4.33 -1.33
CA ASP A 431 36.52 4.60 -2.35
C ASP A 431 37.03 6.04 -2.24
N ALA A 432 36.14 7.01 -1.95
CA ALA A 432 36.54 8.39 -1.74
C ALA A 432 37.43 8.56 -0.49
N VAL A 433 37.11 7.83 0.59
CA VAL A 433 37.94 7.85 1.83
C VAL A 433 39.30 7.21 1.57
N GLN A 434 39.37 6.08 0.87
CA GLN A 434 40.63 5.43 0.51
C GLN A 434 41.49 6.32 -0.40
N ALA A 435 40.89 6.94 -1.41
CA ALA A 435 41.59 7.88 -2.29
C ALA A 435 42.17 9.07 -1.50
N ALA A 436 41.42 9.60 -0.52
CA ALA A 436 41.91 10.67 0.34
C ALA A 436 43.11 10.23 1.22
N GLN A 437 43.07 9.02 1.76
CA GLN A 437 44.17 8.44 2.56
C GLN A 437 45.45 8.24 1.73
N VAL A 438 45.32 7.70 0.51
CA VAL A 438 46.47 7.50 -0.40
C VAL A 438 47.15 8.85 -0.77
N VAL A 439 46.35 9.91 -0.93
CA VAL A 439 46.88 11.26 -1.21
C VAL A 439 47.58 11.85 -0.01
N GLU A 440 47.06 11.62 1.18
CA GLU A 440 47.68 12.09 2.45
C GLU A 440 49.05 11.40 2.67
N GLU A 441 49.10 10.06 2.49
CA GLU A 441 50.35 9.29 2.57
C GLU A 441 51.39 9.73 1.54
N HIS A 442 50.99 9.99 0.27
CA HIS A 442 51.87 10.49 -0.76
C HIS A 442 52.31 11.95 -0.48
N GLY A 443 51.43 12.80 0.02
CA GLY A 443 51.75 14.15 0.45
C GLY A 443 52.78 14.19 1.59
N GLU A 444 52.66 13.32 2.58
CA GLU A 444 53.67 13.18 3.63
C GLU A 444 55.01 12.63 3.13
N ALA A 445 54.98 11.67 2.17
CA ALA A 445 56.20 11.13 1.56
C ALA A 445 56.96 12.20 0.77
N VAL A 446 56.26 13.07 0.02
CA VAL A 446 56.87 14.18 -0.73
C VAL A 446 57.41 15.24 0.23
N GLN A 447 56.77 15.55 1.35
CA GLN A 447 57.29 16.47 2.37
C GLN A 447 58.51 15.91 3.12
N ARG A 448 58.65 14.61 3.31
CA ARG A 448 59.83 13.95 3.89
C ARG A 448 61.01 13.94 2.95
N ALA A 449 60.79 14.03 1.65
CA ALA A 449 61.87 14.04 0.60
C ALA A 449 62.45 15.43 0.31
N GLN A 450 61.90 16.51 0.87
CA GLN A 450 62.47 17.87 0.72
C GLN A 450 63.52 18.18 1.80
N PRO A 451 64.68 18.81 1.47
CA PRO A 451 65.66 19.18 2.47
C PRO A 451 65.08 20.21 3.45
N ARG A 452 65.26 19.97 4.76
CA ARG A 452 64.74 20.78 5.87
C ARG A 452 65.19 22.23 5.75
N ALA A 453 64.32 23.11 5.25
CA ALA A 453 64.37 24.53 5.55
C ALA A 453 63.77 24.75 6.93
N THR A 454 64.39 25.59 7.76
CA THR A 454 63.91 25.92 9.10
C THR A 454 62.52 26.54 9.05
N PRO A 455 61.51 25.95 9.67
CA PRO A 455 60.11 26.39 9.50
C PRO A 455 59.88 27.76 10.15
N SER A 456 59.20 28.65 9.44
CA SER A 456 58.78 29.95 9.96
C SER A 456 57.77 29.81 11.09
N MET A 457 57.61 30.85 11.92
CA MET A 457 56.69 30.83 13.09
C MET A 457 55.23 30.54 12.68
N TRP A 458 54.85 30.84 11.45
CA TRP A 458 53.53 30.58 10.88
C TRP A 458 53.31 29.12 10.49
N GLU A 459 54.35 28.38 10.04
CA GLU A 459 54.29 26.97 9.74
C GLU A 459 54.14 26.10 11.03
N LYS A 460 54.72 26.54 12.14
CA LYS A 460 54.55 25.87 13.43
C LYS A 460 53.13 26.01 13.96
N ALA A 461 52.48 27.15 13.74
CA ALA A 461 51.07 27.35 14.08
C ALA A 461 50.11 26.51 13.24
N GLY A 462 50.43 26.38 11.92
CA GLY A 462 49.65 25.54 11.00
C GLY A 462 49.73 24.05 11.33
N LYS A 463 50.93 23.53 11.64
CA LYS A 463 51.12 22.12 12.03
C LYS A 463 50.45 21.75 13.39
N ALA A 464 50.41 22.67 14.34
CA ALA A 464 49.73 22.46 15.60
C ALA A 464 48.19 22.37 15.41
N ALA A 465 47.63 23.17 14.51
CA ALA A 465 46.21 23.13 14.16
C ALA A 465 45.82 21.83 13.39
N PHE A 466 46.72 21.38 12.49
CA PHE A 466 46.48 20.17 11.69
C PHE A 466 46.60 18.87 12.52
N GLY A 467 47.58 18.78 13.42
CA GLY A 467 47.78 17.64 14.33
C GLY A 467 46.63 17.47 15.33
N ALA A 468 46.07 18.58 15.81
CA ALA A 468 44.90 18.56 16.68
C ALA A 468 43.61 18.10 15.96
N ALA A 469 43.47 18.42 14.68
CA ALA A 469 42.33 18.01 13.83
C ALA A 469 42.37 16.49 13.50
N ALA A 470 43.54 15.95 13.17
CA ALA A 470 43.69 14.52 12.85
C ALA A 470 43.54 13.62 14.10
N ALA A 471 44.02 14.02 15.27
CA ALA A 471 43.86 13.26 16.51
C ALA A 471 42.40 13.23 17.01
N SER A 472 41.60 14.27 16.69
CA SER A 472 40.17 14.31 17.07
C SER A 472 39.28 13.55 16.10
N ALA A 473 39.65 13.43 14.84
CA ALA A 473 38.93 12.63 13.85
C ALA A 473 38.99 11.12 14.18
N GLY A 474 40.20 10.62 14.54
CA GLY A 474 40.36 9.23 14.94
C GLY A 474 39.59 8.84 16.23
N THR A 475 39.47 9.77 17.18
CA THR A 475 38.71 9.54 18.42
C THR A 475 37.18 9.69 18.23
N MET A 476 36.70 10.43 17.22
CA MET A 476 35.28 10.52 16.91
C MET A 476 34.75 9.28 16.19
N VAL A 477 35.52 8.71 15.28
CA VAL A 477 35.15 7.44 14.63
C VAL A 477 35.02 6.31 15.65
N ALA A 478 35.97 6.25 16.62
CA ALA A 478 35.90 5.28 17.71
C ALA A 478 34.73 5.52 18.69
N ARG A 479 34.22 6.76 18.79
CA ARG A 479 33.09 7.11 19.68
C ARG A 479 31.73 6.99 19.03
N SER A 480 31.61 7.11 17.67
CA SER A 480 30.36 6.87 16.97
C SER A 480 29.93 5.39 17.00
N ILE A 481 30.91 4.49 17.05
CA ILE A 481 30.69 3.04 17.23
C ILE A 481 30.20 2.71 18.67
N THR A 482 30.44 3.61 19.66
CA THR A 482 30.11 3.38 21.07
C THR A 482 28.90 4.17 21.59
N GLY A 483 28.15 4.85 20.75
CA GLY A 483 26.79 5.36 21.05
C GLY A 483 26.69 6.54 22.03
N ARG A 484 27.72 7.41 22.21
CA ARG A 484 27.62 8.60 23.05
C ARG A 484 27.48 9.90 22.24
N LYS A 485 26.39 10.61 22.45
CA LYS A 485 26.10 11.94 21.87
C LYS A 485 27.06 13.02 22.38
N SER A 486 27.65 13.82 21.48
CA SER A 486 28.30 15.07 21.83
C SER A 486 27.92 16.20 20.87
N SER A 487 27.81 17.41 21.39
CA SER A 487 27.39 18.64 20.73
C SER A 487 28.41 19.11 19.67
N SER A 488 27.92 19.72 18.60
CA SER A 488 28.67 20.24 17.46
C SER A 488 29.80 21.20 17.82
N SER A 489 31.02 20.92 17.32
CA SER A 489 32.18 21.79 17.46
C SER A 489 32.60 22.36 16.09
N PRO A 490 33.23 23.57 16.08
CA PRO A 490 33.71 24.25 14.86
C PRO A 490 34.72 23.45 14.02
N MET A 491 35.22 22.32 14.52
CA MET A 491 36.20 21.46 13.84
C MET A 491 35.63 20.63 12.67
N ALA A 492 34.30 20.41 12.61
CA ALA A 492 33.67 19.72 11.48
C ALA A 492 33.79 20.52 10.16
N ALA A 493 33.81 21.85 10.26
CA ALA A 493 34.01 22.73 9.11
C ALA A 493 35.44 22.69 8.55
N ALA A 494 36.43 22.51 9.41
CA ALA A 494 37.84 22.41 9.02
C ALA A 494 38.17 21.09 8.31
N ALA A 495 37.62 19.97 8.79
CA ALA A 495 37.78 18.65 8.16
C ALA A 495 37.15 18.58 6.79
N SER A 496 35.97 19.20 6.59
CA SER A 496 35.31 19.26 5.29
C SER A 496 36.04 20.17 4.27
N ALA A 497 36.72 21.22 4.74
CA ALA A 497 37.55 22.11 3.90
C ALA A 497 38.84 21.42 3.42
N ALA A 498 39.47 20.60 4.28
CA ALA A 498 40.65 19.83 3.93
C ALA A 498 40.37 18.75 2.88
N ALA A 499 39.29 17.98 3.02
CA ALA A 499 38.86 16.96 2.06
C ALA A 499 38.57 17.55 0.67
N GLY A 500 38.05 18.79 0.61
CA GLY A 500 37.80 19.47 -0.65
C GLY A 500 39.05 19.98 -1.39
N ALA A 501 40.10 20.36 -0.65
CA ALA A 501 41.36 20.78 -1.24
C ALA A 501 42.14 19.61 -1.86
N ILE A 502 42.01 18.42 -1.27
CA ILE A 502 42.67 17.18 -1.71
C ILE A 502 42.01 16.65 -3.00
N GLY A 503 40.67 16.66 -3.09
CA GLY A 503 39.97 16.20 -4.28
C GLY A 503 40.18 17.06 -5.52
N THR A 504 40.42 18.36 -5.36
CA THR A 504 40.76 19.26 -6.48
C THR A 504 42.20 19.04 -7.02
N ALA A 505 43.12 18.52 -6.19
CA ALA A 505 44.49 18.23 -6.59
C ALA A 505 44.63 16.95 -7.46
N LEU A 506 43.63 16.04 -7.42
CA LEU A 506 43.63 14.76 -8.17
C LEU A 506 42.85 14.79 -9.50
N GLY A 507 42.55 15.95 -10.03
CA GLY A 507 42.05 16.09 -11.40
C GLY A 507 40.56 16.06 -11.62
N GLY A 508 39.77 16.21 -10.58
CA GLY A 508 38.33 16.34 -10.72
C GLY A 508 37.66 17.13 -9.60
N ALA A 509 37.12 18.30 -9.93
CA ALA A 509 36.34 19.13 -9.01
C ALA A 509 35.13 18.39 -8.40
N THR A 510 34.67 17.34 -9.06
CA THR A 510 33.56 16.47 -8.68
C THR A 510 33.92 15.53 -7.54
N LEU A 511 35.06 14.86 -7.58
CA LEU A 511 35.47 13.90 -6.56
C LEU A 511 35.75 14.58 -5.21
N GLY A 512 36.37 15.75 -5.22
CA GLY A 512 36.69 16.52 -4.02
C GLY A 512 35.44 17.07 -3.32
N ARG A 513 34.37 17.37 -4.07
CA ARG A 513 33.09 17.83 -3.52
C ARG A 513 32.29 16.67 -2.95
N PHE A 514 32.33 15.50 -3.60
CA PHE A 514 31.70 14.28 -3.10
C PHE A 514 32.29 13.83 -1.76
N ALA A 515 33.61 13.74 -1.67
CA ALA A 515 34.31 13.41 -0.42
C ALA A 515 34.03 14.41 0.71
N ARG A 516 33.91 15.70 0.40
CA ARG A 516 33.58 16.76 1.35
C ARG A 516 32.15 16.67 1.87
N GLY A 517 31.21 16.36 0.97
CA GLY A 517 29.81 16.19 1.32
C GLY A 517 29.58 15.02 2.26
N LEU A 518 30.13 13.86 1.94
CA LEU A 518 30.01 12.62 2.73
C LEU A 518 30.70 12.69 4.10
N LEU A 519 31.93 13.20 4.15
CA LEU A 519 32.64 13.39 5.41
C LEU A 519 31.97 14.43 6.32
N GLY A 520 31.41 15.48 5.77
CA GLY A 520 30.66 16.49 6.52
C GLY A 520 29.33 15.96 7.11
N SER A 521 28.69 14.98 6.46
CA SER A 521 27.47 14.34 6.96
C SER A 521 27.75 13.25 8.02
N LEU A 522 28.88 12.55 7.91
CA LEU A 522 29.31 11.52 8.86
C LEU A 522 29.86 12.10 10.18
N LEU A 523 30.33 13.35 10.16
CA LEU A 523 30.91 14.04 11.33
C LEU A 523 29.89 14.94 12.08
N ARG A 524 28.64 14.96 11.65
CA ARG A 524 27.53 15.60 12.35
C ARG A 524 26.58 14.58 12.97
#